data_846a177750932901722558834ed75c76
#
_entry.id   846a177750932901722558834ed75c76
#
_cell.length_a   1.000
_cell.length_b   1.000
_cell.length_c   1.000
_cell.angle_alpha   90.00
_cell.angle_beta   90.00
_cell.angle_gamma   90.00
#
_symmetry.space_group_name_H-M   'P 1'
#
loop_
_entity.id
_entity.type
_entity.pdbx_description
1 polymer ?
#
loop_
_entity_poly.entity_id
_entity_poly.type
_entity_poly.pdbx_seq_one_letter_code
_entity_poly.pdbx_strand_id
1 'polypeptide(L)'
;MRSFAVLFVTLVLAACSTAPVTRGESQKASIDPVVQFLVTAAATDFHTHRPPDPVRFRDVRIGHVMTPTGEEQYMLCGQFLPAQEGGKAEWTPFATIKTSGYEQWNGAQAAGFCQGSSVIWDKEGDLSSLLQIRLDSLR
;
A
#
# COMPACT_ATOMS: atom_id res chain seq x y z
N MET A 1 -87.18 -15.52 -14.65
CA MET A 1 -87.09 -16.08 -13.33
C MET A 1 -85.68 -16.64 -13.11
N ARG A 2 -85.07 -16.34 -12.04
CA ARG A 2 -83.75 -16.71 -11.55
C ARG A 2 -82.57 -16.00 -12.22
N SER A 3 -82.25 -14.87 -11.62
CA SER A 3 -81.00 -14.13 -11.73
C SER A 3 -79.82 -14.95 -11.21
N PHE A 4 -78.81 -15.09 -11.99
CA PHE A 4 -77.51 -15.51 -11.51
C PHE A 4 -76.57 -14.29 -11.57
N ALA A 5 -76.27 -13.78 -10.41
CA ALA A 5 -75.25 -12.78 -10.25
C ALA A 5 -73.86 -13.48 -10.29
N VAL A 6 -73.10 -13.18 -11.30
CA VAL A 6 -71.69 -13.62 -11.40
C VAL A 6 -70.83 -12.57 -10.77
N LEU A 7 -70.26 -12.91 -9.64
CA LEU A 7 -69.33 -12.08 -8.89
C LEU A 7 -67.92 -12.23 -9.52
N PHE A 8 -67.49 -11.21 -10.24
CA PHE A 8 -66.09 -11.14 -10.71
C PHE A 8 -65.21 -10.67 -9.58
N VAL A 9 -64.46 -11.58 -9.03
CA VAL A 9 -63.37 -11.25 -8.12
C VAL A 9 -62.13 -10.92 -8.93
N THR A 10 -61.80 -9.66 -9.06
CA THR A 10 -60.54 -9.19 -9.66
C THR A 10 -59.45 -9.32 -8.65
N LEU A 11 -58.58 -10.29 -8.88
CA LEU A 11 -57.34 -10.49 -8.11
C LEU A 11 -56.28 -9.47 -8.59
N VAL A 12 -56.04 -8.46 -7.79
CA VAL A 12 -54.96 -7.49 -8.01
C VAL A 12 -53.68 -8.12 -7.49
N LEU A 13 -52.87 -8.60 -8.42
CA LEU A 13 -51.46 -9.00 -8.11
C LEU A 13 -50.62 -7.76 -7.98
N ALA A 14 -50.33 -7.37 -6.75
CA ALA A 14 -49.30 -6.37 -6.42
C ALA A 14 -47.92 -6.98 -6.67
N ALA A 15 -47.30 -6.66 -7.80
CA ALA A 15 -45.92 -6.98 -8.07
C ALA A 15 -45.02 -6.07 -7.22
N CYS A 16 -44.51 -6.60 -6.12
CA CYS A 16 -43.41 -5.98 -5.41
C CYS A 16 -42.14 -6.07 -6.28
N SER A 17 -41.87 -5.00 -7.02
CA SER A 17 -40.57 -4.82 -7.66
C SER A 17 -39.54 -4.50 -6.58
N THR A 18 -38.83 -5.53 -6.09
CA THR A 18 -37.62 -5.36 -5.35
C THR A 18 -36.52 -4.92 -6.32
N ALA A 19 -36.30 -3.62 -6.44
CA ALA A 19 -35.13 -3.10 -7.11
C ALA A 19 -33.89 -3.58 -6.34
N PRO A 20 -32.88 -4.13 -7.03
CA PRO A 20 -31.62 -4.42 -6.36
C PRO A 20 -31.00 -3.09 -5.93
N VAL A 21 -30.90 -2.90 -4.63
CA VAL A 21 -30.08 -1.83 -4.08
C VAL A 21 -28.64 -2.19 -4.40
N THR A 22 -28.13 -1.65 -5.48
CA THR A 22 -26.71 -1.62 -5.76
C THR A 22 -26.13 -0.68 -4.71
N ARG A 23 -25.75 -1.27 -3.58
CA ARG A 23 -24.85 -0.65 -2.63
C ARG A 23 -23.54 -0.47 -3.37
N GLY A 24 -23.32 0.71 -3.91
CA GLY A 24 -21.99 1.18 -4.27
C GLY A 24 -21.19 1.33 -2.99
N GLU A 25 -20.74 0.22 -2.44
CA GLU A 25 -19.62 0.24 -1.53
C GLU A 25 -18.45 0.75 -2.34
N SER A 26 -18.13 2.04 -2.17
CA SER A 26 -16.77 2.50 -2.37
C SER A 26 -15.91 1.64 -1.46
N GLN A 27 -15.46 0.50 -1.99
CA GLN A 27 -14.32 -0.22 -1.46
C GLN A 27 -13.17 0.78 -1.55
N LYS A 28 -12.97 1.55 -0.49
CA LYS A 28 -11.73 2.22 -0.21
C LYS A 28 -10.71 1.10 -0.25
N ALA A 29 -9.93 1.02 -1.35
CA ALA A 29 -8.95 -0.03 -1.53
C ALA A 29 -8.09 -0.03 -0.28
N SER A 30 -8.22 -1.07 0.54
CA SER A 30 -7.44 -1.20 1.76
C SER A 30 -6.01 -1.45 1.29
N ILE A 31 -5.11 -0.54 1.65
CA ILE A 31 -3.68 -0.72 1.37
C ILE A 31 -3.25 -2.00 2.08
N ASP A 32 -2.51 -2.84 1.35
CA ASP A 32 -1.99 -4.10 1.89
C ASP A 32 -1.30 -3.88 3.24
N PRO A 33 -1.55 -4.71 4.27
CA PRO A 33 -0.96 -4.56 5.59
C PRO A 33 0.57 -4.55 5.61
N VAL A 34 1.22 -5.28 4.69
CA VAL A 34 2.68 -5.30 4.56
C VAL A 34 3.18 -3.96 4.02
N VAL A 35 2.49 -3.39 3.02
CA VAL A 35 2.78 -2.06 2.48
C VAL A 35 2.66 -1.01 3.58
N GLN A 36 1.56 -1.04 4.33
CA GLN A 36 1.34 -0.11 5.46
C GLN A 36 2.44 -0.20 6.50
N PHE A 37 2.81 -1.42 6.87
CA PHE A 37 3.86 -1.66 7.85
C PHE A 37 5.20 -1.09 7.38
N LEU A 38 5.64 -1.45 6.18
CA LEU A 38 6.96 -1.06 5.66
C LEU A 38 7.07 0.44 5.38
N VAL A 39 6.03 1.04 4.81
CA VAL A 39 5.99 2.51 4.59
C VAL A 39 6.01 3.26 5.92
N THR A 40 5.28 2.78 6.92
CA THR A 40 5.28 3.39 8.25
C THR A 40 6.63 3.22 8.95
N ALA A 41 7.23 2.04 8.87
CA ALA A 41 8.54 1.76 9.46
C ALA A 41 9.63 2.64 8.83
N ALA A 42 9.68 2.72 7.49
CA ALA A 42 10.62 3.59 6.79
C ALA A 42 10.46 5.06 7.17
N ALA A 43 9.23 5.58 7.15
CA ALA A 43 8.96 6.97 7.53
C ALA A 43 9.37 7.27 8.98
N THR A 44 9.05 6.36 9.89
CA THR A 44 9.41 6.50 11.31
C THR A 44 10.92 6.47 11.50
N ASP A 45 11.63 5.58 10.80
CA ASP A 45 13.09 5.49 10.88
C ASP A 45 13.75 6.78 10.39
N PHE A 46 13.38 7.26 9.22
CA PHE A 46 13.88 8.54 8.68
C PHE A 46 13.53 9.74 9.56
N HIS A 47 12.39 9.72 10.24
CA HIS A 47 12.02 10.77 11.17
C HIS A 47 12.86 10.73 12.47
N THR A 48 13.11 9.54 12.97
CA THR A 48 13.74 9.32 14.29
C THR A 48 15.26 9.36 14.23
N HIS A 49 15.86 8.78 13.18
CA HIS A 49 17.31 8.62 13.03
C HIS A 49 17.88 9.61 12.01
N ARG A 50 17.78 10.88 12.30
CA ARG A 50 18.40 11.95 11.49
C ARG A 50 19.81 12.28 11.94
N PRO A 51 20.78 12.59 11.02
CA PRO A 51 20.72 12.46 9.58
C PRO A 51 20.73 11.00 9.13
N PRO A 52 20.20 10.64 7.88
CA PRO A 52 19.79 11.57 6.82
C PRO A 52 18.38 12.13 7.06
N ASP A 53 18.11 13.32 6.48
CA ASP A 53 16.79 13.94 6.45
C ASP A 53 16.30 14.00 5.00
N PRO A 54 15.49 13.03 4.56
CA PRO A 54 15.02 12.98 3.19
C PRO A 54 14.10 14.14 2.85
N VAL A 55 14.35 14.79 1.71
CA VAL A 55 13.47 15.84 1.16
C VAL A 55 12.59 15.31 0.04
N ARG A 56 12.97 14.18 -0.58
CA ARG A 56 12.24 13.55 -1.67
C ARG A 56 12.57 12.07 -1.77
N PHE A 57 11.60 11.28 -2.22
CA PHE A 57 11.76 9.86 -2.56
C PHE A 57 11.48 9.62 -4.04
N ARG A 58 12.06 8.55 -4.60
CA ARG A 58 11.77 8.02 -5.93
C ARG A 58 11.95 6.51 -5.99
N ASP A 59 11.30 5.89 -6.97
CA ASP A 59 11.43 4.45 -7.27
C ASP A 59 11.16 3.54 -6.07
N VAL A 60 10.24 3.95 -5.19
CA VAL A 60 9.91 3.20 -3.98
C VAL A 60 8.97 2.06 -4.33
N ARG A 61 9.41 0.82 -4.10
CA ARG A 61 8.67 -0.39 -4.42
C ARG A 61 8.78 -1.42 -3.31
N ILE A 62 7.78 -2.28 -3.20
CA ILE A 62 7.83 -3.48 -2.36
C ILE A 62 8.24 -4.68 -3.19
N GLY A 63 9.10 -5.50 -2.62
CA GLY A 63 9.43 -6.81 -3.11
C GLY A 63 9.63 -7.77 -1.95
N HIS A 64 9.84 -9.02 -2.28
CA HIS A 64 10.18 -10.05 -1.31
C HIS A 64 11.22 -11.02 -1.86
N VAL A 65 11.89 -11.69 -0.96
CA VAL A 65 12.75 -12.84 -1.25
C VAL A 65 12.24 -14.04 -0.48
N MET A 66 12.46 -15.23 -1.03
CA MET A 66 12.21 -16.46 -0.30
C MET A 66 13.38 -16.77 0.62
N THR A 67 13.11 -16.96 1.90
CA THR A 67 14.12 -17.40 2.86
C THR A 67 14.47 -18.89 2.65
N PRO A 68 15.59 -19.39 3.18
CA PRO A 68 15.93 -20.82 3.14
C PRO A 68 14.87 -21.73 3.78
N THR A 69 14.04 -21.20 4.69
CA THR A 69 12.94 -21.91 5.35
C THR A 69 11.64 -21.86 4.53
N GLY A 70 11.62 -21.17 3.37
CA GLY A 70 10.45 -21.07 2.50
C GLY A 70 9.46 -19.98 2.88
N GLU A 71 9.85 -19.05 3.74
CA GLU A 71 9.04 -17.89 4.13
C GLU A 71 9.35 -16.70 3.23
N GLU A 72 8.36 -15.85 2.99
CA GLU A 72 8.55 -14.58 2.28
C GLU A 72 9.09 -13.52 3.23
N GLN A 73 10.26 -12.96 2.90
CA GLN A 73 10.79 -11.80 3.60
C GLN A 73 10.57 -10.55 2.75
N TYR A 74 9.68 -9.69 3.20
CA TYR A 74 9.31 -8.46 2.50
C TYR A 74 10.27 -7.32 2.76
N MET A 75 10.46 -6.48 1.75
CA MET A 75 11.28 -5.28 1.82
C MET A 75 10.69 -4.13 1.00
N LEU A 76 10.89 -2.92 1.50
CA LEU A 76 10.62 -1.68 0.78
C LEU A 76 11.96 -1.13 0.29
N CYS A 77 12.12 -1.00 -1.01
CA CYS A 77 13.33 -0.48 -1.65
C CYS A 77 13.02 0.82 -2.38
N GLY A 78 13.99 1.73 -2.39
CA GLY A 78 13.85 2.99 -3.11
C GLY A 78 15.10 3.84 -3.03
N GLN A 79 14.96 5.10 -3.40
CA GLN A 79 16.00 6.11 -3.26
C GLN A 79 15.44 7.35 -2.58
N PHE A 80 16.26 7.99 -1.79
CA PHE A 80 15.94 9.28 -1.20
C PHE A 80 16.99 10.33 -1.58
N LEU A 81 16.56 11.57 -1.61
CA LEU A 81 17.42 12.73 -1.77
C LEU A 81 17.56 13.38 -0.39
N PRO A 82 18.75 13.38 0.23
CA PRO A 82 18.93 14.01 1.53
C PRO A 82 18.92 15.54 1.44
N ALA A 83 18.48 16.21 2.48
CA ALA A 83 18.74 17.62 2.65
C ALA A 83 20.24 17.84 2.78
N GLN A 84 20.80 18.73 1.98
CA GLN A 84 22.23 19.09 2.05
C GLN A 84 22.38 20.60 2.08
N GLU A 85 23.20 21.06 3.03
CA GLU A 85 23.69 22.42 3.03
C GLU A 85 25.00 22.46 2.24
N GLY A 86 25.02 23.20 1.10
CA GLY A 86 26.23 23.55 0.38
C GLY A 86 26.88 22.52 -0.52
N GLY A 87 26.18 21.45 -0.94
CA GLY A 87 26.69 20.43 -1.85
C GLY A 87 25.66 19.95 -2.85
N LYS A 88 26.07 19.10 -3.82
CA LYS A 88 25.14 18.37 -4.67
C LYS A 88 24.50 17.25 -3.84
N ALA A 89 23.18 17.31 -3.66
CA ALA A 89 22.44 16.20 -3.11
C ALA A 89 22.44 15.03 -4.13
N GLU A 90 22.78 13.83 -3.69
CA GLU A 90 22.79 12.64 -4.50
C GLU A 90 21.70 11.67 -4.05
N TRP A 91 21.06 11.03 -5.04
CA TRP A 91 20.08 9.99 -4.77
C TRP A 91 20.76 8.80 -4.10
N THR A 92 20.30 8.49 -2.90
CA THR A 92 20.88 7.44 -2.06
C THR A 92 19.89 6.27 -1.94
N PRO A 93 20.31 5.03 -2.23
CA PRO A 93 19.48 3.85 -2.02
C PRO A 93 19.11 3.67 -0.56
N PHE A 94 17.91 3.14 -0.31
CA PHE A 94 17.50 2.62 1.00
C PHE A 94 16.73 1.31 0.86
N ALA A 95 16.76 0.53 1.93
CA ALA A 95 15.98 -0.68 2.09
C ALA A 95 15.43 -0.76 3.50
N THR A 96 14.12 -0.96 3.62
CA THR A 96 13.46 -1.28 4.89
C THR A 96 13.01 -2.72 4.82
N ILE A 97 13.62 -3.59 5.62
CA ILE A 97 13.38 -5.04 5.60
C ILE A 97 12.47 -5.40 6.77
N LYS A 98 11.39 -6.14 6.48
CA LYS A 98 10.51 -6.65 7.51
C LYS A 98 11.16 -7.86 8.20
N THR A 99 11.36 -7.75 9.50
CA THR A 99 11.83 -8.81 10.41
C THR A 99 10.71 -9.09 11.44
N SER A 100 11.03 -9.50 12.64
CA SER A 100 10.07 -9.43 13.75
C SER A 100 9.65 -7.99 14.09
N GLY A 101 10.51 -7.03 13.77
CA GLY A 101 10.27 -5.60 13.63
C GLY A 101 10.65 -5.17 12.22
N TYR A 102 11.65 -4.29 12.10
CA TYR A 102 12.22 -3.91 10.80
C TYR A 102 13.72 -3.60 10.95
N GLU A 103 14.42 -3.63 9.83
CA GLU A 103 15.79 -3.15 9.68
C GLU A 103 15.85 -2.11 8.57
N GLN A 104 16.54 -1.00 8.83
CA GLN A 104 16.76 0.07 7.86
C GLN A 104 18.21 0.09 7.41
N TRP A 105 18.41 0.06 6.10
CA TRP A 105 19.72 0.13 5.46
C TRP A 105 19.75 1.27 4.45
N ASN A 106 20.88 1.96 4.36
CA ASN A 106 21.08 3.07 3.43
C ASN A 106 22.38 2.88 2.63
N GLY A 107 22.44 3.47 1.43
CA GLY A 107 23.63 3.45 0.59
C GLY A 107 23.91 2.11 -0.06
N ALA A 108 25.17 1.75 -0.18
CA ALA A 108 25.61 0.56 -0.91
C ALA A 108 25.05 -0.76 -0.36
N GLN A 109 24.86 -0.85 0.95
CA GLN A 109 24.29 -2.04 1.58
C GLN A 109 22.81 -2.20 1.18
N ALA A 110 22.04 -1.12 1.18
CA ALA A 110 20.67 -1.14 0.73
C ALA A 110 20.57 -1.55 -0.75
N ALA A 111 21.44 -1.03 -1.60
CA ALA A 111 21.52 -1.42 -2.99
C ALA A 111 21.76 -2.94 -3.15
N GLY A 112 22.60 -3.53 -2.31
CA GLY A 112 22.86 -4.97 -2.30
C GLY A 112 21.62 -5.82 -2.05
N PHE A 113 20.75 -5.41 -1.14
CA PHE A 113 19.47 -6.08 -0.89
C PHE A 113 18.49 -5.92 -2.05
N CYS A 114 18.41 -4.74 -2.64
CA CYS A 114 17.38 -4.38 -3.60
C CYS A 114 17.71 -4.77 -5.06
N GLN A 115 18.97 -5.02 -5.37
CA GLN A 115 19.42 -5.38 -6.73
C GLN A 115 19.63 -6.89 -6.90
N GLY A 116 19.35 -7.69 -5.88
CA GLY A 116 19.46 -9.14 -5.95
C GLY A 116 18.53 -9.73 -7.01
N SER A 117 19.04 -10.67 -7.81
CA SER A 117 18.24 -11.36 -8.83
C SER A 117 17.12 -12.24 -8.27
N SER A 118 17.17 -12.53 -6.97
CA SER A 118 16.14 -13.29 -6.25
C SER A 118 14.98 -12.45 -5.74
N VAL A 119 15.02 -11.12 -5.89
CA VAL A 119 13.92 -10.25 -5.46
C VAL A 119 12.76 -10.36 -6.43
N ILE A 120 11.60 -10.71 -5.88
CA ILE A 120 10.33 -10.72 -6.60
C ILE A 120 9.63 -9.42 -6.28
N TRP A 121 9.42 -8.59 -7.29
CA TRP A 121 8.76 -7.29 -7.12
C TRP A 121 7.24 -7.45 -7.15
N ASP A 122 6.57 -6.83 -6.18
CA ASP A 122 5.11 -6.81 -6.13
C ASP A 122 4.55 -5.86 -7.19
N LYS A 123 3.30 -6.10 -7.60
CA LYS A 123 2.63 -5.35 -8.67
C LYS A 123 2.16 -3.95 -8.25
N GLU A 124 2.26 -3.62 -6.99
CA GLU A 124 1.95 -2.29 -6.51
C GLU A 124 2.97 -1.31 -7.08
N GLY A 125 2.49 -0.27 -7.71
CA GLY A 125 3.34 0.70 -8.42
C GLY A 125 4.32 1.44 -7.51
N ASP A 126 4.77 2.60 -7.96
CA ASP A 126 5.67 3.48 -7.20
C ASP A 126 4.98 4.03 -5.95
N LEU A 127 5.54 3.74 -4.78
CA LEU A 127 5.06 4.14 -3.46
C LEU A 127 5.74 5.41 -2.93
N SER A 128 6.52 6.10 -3.76
CA SER A 128 7.30 7.29 -3.35
C SER A 128 6.44 8.39 -2.74
N SER A 129 5.29 8.67 -3.35
CA SER A 129 4.35 9.66 -2.84
C SER A 129 3.73 9.24 -1.51
N LEU A 130 3.41 7.96 -1.35
CA LEU A 130 2.85 7.44 -0.10
C LEU A 130 3.86 7.56 1.05
N LEU A 131 5.12 7.19 0.79
CA LEU A 131 6.20 7.33 1.78
C LEU A 131 6.45 8.80 2.14
N GLN A 132 6.44 9.70 1.14
CA GLN A 132 6.60 11.13 1.36
C GLN A 132 5.49 11.68 2.26
N ILE A 133 4.24 11.40 1.94
CA ILE A 133 3.08 11.84 2.74
C ILE A 133 3.19 11.30 4.17
N ARG A 134 3.60 10.05 4.34
CA ARG A 134 3.76 9.45 5.66
C ARG A 134 4.87 10.15 6.46
N LEU A 135 6.02 10.42 5.86
CA LEU A 135 7.11 11.13 6.52
C LEU A 135 6.71 12.56 6.88
N ASP A 136 6.05 13.27 5.97
CA ASP A 136 5.62 14.66 6.20
C ASP A 136 4.57 14.74 7.33
N SER A 137 3.79 13.71 7.53
CA SER A 137 2.82 13.64 8.64
C SER A 137 3.47 13.47 10.02
N LEU A 138 4.77 13.14 10.08
CA LEU A 138 5.54 13.00 11.32
C LEU A 138 6.37 14.25 11.67
N ARG A 139 6.42 15.21 10.74
CA ARG A 139 7.14 16.49 10.91
C ARG A 139 6.23 17.57 11.45
#